data_07b253ede52b9c9dfc0ff227bad5e537
#
_entry.id   07b253ede52b9c9dfc0ff227bad5e537
#
_cell.length_a   1.000
_cell.length_b   1.000
_cell.length_c   1.000
_cell.angle_alpha   90.00
_cell.angle_beta   90.00
_cell.angle_gamma   90.00
#
_symmetry.space_group_name_H-M   'P 1'
#
loop_
_entity.id
_entity.type
_entity.pdbx_description
1 polymer ?
#
loop_
_entity_poly.entity_id
_entity_poly.type
_entity_poly.pdbx_seq_one_letter_code
_entity_poly.pdbx_strand_id
1 'polypeptide(L)'
;KLDLSFVPSIEYAKNTDYLIVNNISISSLGTVNTVLLTSKTKMEDIKTVAADNRSLSSIVLLKILFKEKFNRLPLFNYTEPDYEKMLSSNDAALIIGDNTFSFERTGKTIYDLSREWFQLTGKPFVHALLCVRNKVQVDQNIIKTILKSRDEGLASIEQISKDEARTLGITKEKCADYLKYKIRYTLGNAEQEGLKEFFSLAFSHGFIKSKPKLNFIGDDN
;
A
#
# COMPACT_ATOMS: atom_id res chain seq x y z
N LYS A 1 4.62 20.93 -7.41
CA LYS A 1 5.05 19.60 -7.90
C LYS A 1 6.33 19.25 -7.13
N LEU A 2 6.40 18.01 -6.57
CA LEU A 2 7.60 17.50 -5.90
C LEU A 2 8.51 16.82 -6.92
N ASP A 3 9.81 16.93 -6.74
CA ASP A 3 10.82 16.28 -7.60
C ASP A 3 11.16 14.86 -7.13
N LEU A 4 11.09 14.63 -5.82
CA LEU A 4 11.28 13.35 -5.15
C LEU A 4 10.13 13.15 -4.16
N SER A 5 9.48 11.98 -4.17
CA SER A 5 8.40 11.66 -3.23
C SER A 5 8.10 10.16 -3.20
N PHE A 6 7.51 9.71 -2.10
CA PHE A 6 6.79 8.45 -2.12
C PHE A 6 5.51 8.60 -2.95
N VAL A 7 5.31 7.68 -3.89
CA VAL A 7 4.11 7.58 -4.71
C VAL A 7 3.48 6.21 -4.55
N PRO A 8 2.13 6.09 -4.58
CA PRO A 8 1.49 4.80 -4.62
C PRO A 8 2.04 3.95 -5.77
N SER A 9 2.31 2.66 -5.55
CA SER A 9 2.94 1.81 -6.57
C SER A 9 2.16 1.80 -7.90
N ILE A 10 0.83 1.88 -7.86
CA ILE A 10 0.01 1.95 -9.07
C ILE A 10 0.21 3.24 -9.88
N GLU A 11 0.58 4.35 -9.25
CA GLU A 11 0.87 5.61 -9.94
C GLU A 11 2.18 5.52 -10.74
N TYR A 12 3.16 4.79 -10.25
CA TYR A 12 4.35 4.45 -11.05
C TYR A 12 3.96 3.71 -12.33
N ALA A 13 3.02 2.77 -12.26
CA ALA A 13 2.57 2.02 -13.42
C ALA A 13 1.79 2.84 -14.45
N LYS A 14 1.22 3.97 -14.04
CA LYS A 14 0.46 4.88 -14.91
C LYS A 14 1.31 6.00 -15.51
N ASN A 15 2.50 6.23 -14.96
CA ASN A 15 3.32 7.37 -15.33
C ASN A 15 4.76 6.92 -15.62
N THR A 16 5.18 7.04 -16.87
CA THR A 16 6.52 6.67 -17.36
C THR A 16 7.63 7.67 -17.00
N ASP A 17 7.28 8.82 -16.39
CA ASP A 17 8.22 9.89 -16.06
C ASP A 17 8.89 9.73 -14.69
N TYR A 18 8.82 8.53 -14.10
CA TYR A 18 9.41 8.25 -12.80
C TYR A 18 10.59 7.28 -12.90
N LEU A 19 11.63 7.58 -12.11
CA LEU A 19 12.71 6.67 -11.77
C LEU A 19 12.57 6.24 -10.31
N ILE A 20 12.78 4.97 -10.03
CA ILE A 20 12.69 4.40 -8.69
C ILE A 20 14.03 4.62 -7.96
N VAL A 21 13.97 5.05 -6.72
CA VAL A 21 15.13 5.05 -5.83
C VAL A 21 15.36 3.63 -5.32
N ASN A 22 16.58 3.12 -5.53
CA ASN A 22 16.96 1.77 -5.10
C ASN A 22 16.85 1.56 -3.58
N ASN A 23 16.58 0.33 -3.18
CA ASN A 23 16.64 -0.14 -1.80
C ASN A 23 15.71 0.56 -0.79
N ILE A 24 14.68 1.27 -1.26
CA ILE A 24 13.69 1.90 -0.37
C ILE A 24 12.28 1.80 -0.95
N SER A 25 11.33 1.39 -0.12
CA SER A 25 9.90 1.31 -0.42
C SER A 25 9.09 1.26 0.86
N ILE A 26 7.78 1.33 0.74
CA ILE A 26 6.84 0.92 1.80
C ILE A 26 6.15 -0.34 1.31
N SER A 27 6.41 -1.45 1.98
CA SER A 27 5.87 -2.76 1.61
C SER A 27 5.46 -3.57 2.85
N SER A 28 4.82 -4.71 2.64
CA SER A 28 4.45 -5.65 3.70
C SER A 28 4.52 -7.09 3.20
N LEU A 29 4.72 -8.02 4.10
CA LEU A 29 4.69 -9.47 3.83
C LEU A 29 3.67 -10.12 4.76
N GLY A 30 2.57 -10.61 4.21
CA GLY A 30 1.44 -11.12 5.00
C GLY A 30 0.61 -9.97 5.58
N THR A 31 0.20 -10.07 6.84
CA THR A 31 -0.72 -9.12 7.49
C THR A 31 -0.08 -7.76 7.75
N VAL A 32 -0.70 -6.67 7.28
CA VAL A 32 -0.24 -5.29 7.50
C VAL A 32 -1.04 -4.55 8.56
N ASN A 33 -2.30 -4.90 8.80
CA ASN A 33 -3.25 -4.29 9.74
C ASN A 33 -3.74 -2.87 9.38
N THR A 34 -3.21 -2.25 8.33
CA THR A 34 -3.54 -0.87 7.93
C THR A 34 -4.04 -0.75 6.50
N VAL A 35 -4.40 -1.86 5.86
CA VAL A 35 -5.10 -1.88 4.56
C VAL A 35 -6.19 -2.95 4.66
N LEU A 36 -7.37 -2.52 5.09
CA LEU A 36 -8.44 -3.41 5.51
C LEU A 36 -9.69 -3.23 4.66
N LEU A 37 -10.25 -4.34 4.19
CA LEU A 37 -11.64 -4.39 3.74
C LEU A 37 -12.50 -4.84 4.92
N THR A 38 -13.34 -3.96 5.44
CA THR A 38 -14.35 -4.32 6.43
C THR A 38 -15.68 -4.57 5.73
N SER A 39 -16.42 -5.60 6.14
CA SER A 39 -17.64 -6.02 5.45
C SER A 39 -18.72 -6.48 6.43
N LYS A 40 -19.97 -6.28 6.02
CA LYS A 40 -21.18 -6.84 6.64
C LYS A 40 -21.45 -8.28 6.23
N THR A 41 -20.84 -8.73 5.13
CA THR A 41 -21.08 -10.03 4.52
C THR A 41 -19.76 -10.74 4.25
N LYS A 42 -19.80 -11.99 3.78
CA LYS A 42 -18.61 -12.67 3.26
C LYS A 42 -18.12 -11.97 1.99
N MET A 43 -16.82 -12.08 1.69
CA MET A 43 -16.20 -11.41 0.54
C MET A 43 -16.86 -11.78 -0.79
N GLU A 44 -17.27 -13.03 -0.93
CA GLU A 44 -17.97 -13.56 -2.11
C GLU A 44 -19.34 -12.92 -2.37
N ASP A 45 -19.99 -12.36 -1.32
CA ASP A 45 -21.33 -11.78 -1.39
C ASP A 45 -21.33 -10.25 -1.51
N ILE A 46 -20.16 -9.61 -1.40
CA ILE A 46 -20.04 -8.14 -1.48
C ILE A 46 -20.43 -7.66 -2.88
N LYS A 47 -21.43 -6.79 -2.96
CA LYS A 47 -21.90 -6.15 -4.21
C LYS A 47 -21.43 -4.72 -4.33
N THR A 48 -21.27 -4.02 -3.21
CA THR A 48 -20.86 -2.61 -3.14
C THR A 48 -19.72 -2.39 -2.17
N VAL A 49 -18.74 -1.60 -2.58
CA VAL A 49 -17.58 -1.22 -1.76
C VAL A 49 -17.43 0.29 -1.76
N ALA A 50 -17.46 0.89 -0.57
CA ALA A 50 -17.01 2.27 -0.41
C ALA A 50 -15.49 2.35 -0.31
N ALA A 51 -14.86 3.30 -1.00
CA ALA A 51 -13.42 3.50 -0.99
C ALA A 51 -13.05 4.99 -1.06
N ASP A 52 -12.04 5.40 -0.30
CA ASP A 52 -11.40 6.69 -0.47
C ASP A 52 -10.60 6.68 -1.78
N ASN A 53 -10.90 7.60 -2.70
CA ASN A 53 -10.26 7.69 -4.01
C ASN A 53 -8.76 7.95 -3.96
N ARG A 54 -8.22 8.39 -2.81
CA ARG A 54 -6.78 8.58 -2.57
C ARG A 54 -6.05 7.26 -2.33
N SER A 55 -6.78 6.17 -2.05
CA SER A 55 -6.24 4.83 -1.76
C SER A 55 -5.85 4.05 -3.04
N LEU A 56 -5.12 4.67 -3.96
CA LEU A 56 -4.97 4.25 -5.35
C LEU A 56 -4.49 2.80 -5.52
N SER A 57 -3.39 2.42 -4.87
CA SER A 57 -2.85 1.05 -4.96
C SER A 57 -3.77 0.03 -4.29
N SER A 58 -4.36 0.37 -3.13
CA SER A 58 -5.24 -0.54 -2.39
C SER A 58 -6.55 -0.81 -3.12
N ILE A 59 -7.08 0.17 -3.84
CA ILE A 59 -8.27 -0.01 -4.70
C ILE A 59 -7.97 -1.01 -5.83
N VAL A 60 -6.84 -0.86 -6.51
CA VAL A 60 -6.45 -1.78 -7.59
C VAL A 60 -6.14 -3.17 -7.03
N LEU A 61 -5.45 -3.27 -5.88
CA LEU A 61 -5.24 -4.53 -5.18
C LEU A 61 -6.57 -5.22 -4.87
N LEU A 62 -7.53 -4.52 -4.29
CA LEU A 62 -8.84 -5.08 -3.98
C LEU A 62 -9.58 -5.55 -5.24
N LYS A 63 -9.52 -4.78 -6.33
CA LYS A 63 -10.08 -5.18 -7.62
C LYS A 63 -9.45 -6.46 -8.18
N ILE A 64 -8.12 -6.58 -8.08
CA ILE A 64 -7.40 -7.81 -8.47
C ILE A 64 -7.88 -8.98 -7.62
N LEU A 65 -7.94 -8.83 -6.30
CA LEU A 65 -8.41 -9.90 -5.40
C LEU A 65 -9.83 -10.37 -5.75
N PHE A 66 -10.75 -9.46 -6.07
CA PHE A 66 -12.09 -9.84 -6.52
C PHE A 66 -12.08 -10.57 -7.88
N LYS A 67 -11.24 -10.13 -8.80
CA LYS A 67 -11.10 -10.78 -10.11
C LYS A 67 -10.50 -12.18 -9.99
N GLU A 68 -9.41 -12.32 -9.25
CA GLU A 68 -8.72 -13.61 -9.09
C GLU A 68 -9.55 -14.63 -8.30
N LYS A 69 -10.25 -14.19 -7.24
CA LYS A 69 -11.01 -15.11 -6.38
C LYS A 69 -12.40 -15.44 -6.90
N PHE A 70 -13.07 -14.46 -7.54
CA PHE A 70 -14.51 -14.57 -7.85
C PHE A 70 -14.85 -14.23 -9.31
N ASN A 71 -13.86 -13.89 -10.14
CA ASN A 71 -14.03 -13.46 -11.54
C ASN A 71 -15.06 -12.33 -11.75
N ARG A 72 -15.27 -11.47 -10.75
CA ARG A 72 -16.20 -10.34 -10.79
C ARG A 72 -15.64 -9.11 -10.09
N LEU A 73 -16.33 -7.98 -10.26
CA LEU A 73 -16.07 -6.76 -9.49
C LEU A 73 -17.36 -6.31 -8.80
N PRO A 74 -17.29 -5.91 -7.53
CA PRO A 74 -18.36 -5.13 -6.91
C PRO A 74 -18.43 -3.71 -7.52
N LEU A 75 -19.52 -3.01 -7.29
CA LEU A 75 -19.61 -1.58 -7.56
C LEU A 75 -18.75 -0.81 -6.55
N PHE A 76 -17.85 0.04 -7.03
CA PHE A 76 -17.03 0.91 -6.19
C PHE A 76 -17.66 2.30 -6.08
N ASN A 77 -18.01 2.71 -4.88
CA ASN A 77 -18.50 4.04 -4.55
C ASN A 77 -17.36 4.84 -3.89
N TYR A 78 -16.89 5.88 -4.56
CA TYR A 78 -15.80 6.71 -4.05
C TYR A 78 -16.34 7.81 -3.16
N THR A 79 -15.76 7.95 -1.97
CA THR A 79 -16.24 8.87 -0.93
C THR A 79 -15.08 9.32 -0.04
N GLU A 80 -15.32 10.37 0.73
CA GLU A 80 -14.43 10.76 1.84
C GLU A 80 -14.40 9.65 2.91
N PRO A 81 -13.29 9.51 3.64
CA PRO A 81 -13.08 8.43 4.61
C PRO A 81 -13.86 8.62 5.92
N ASP A 82 -15.16 8.50 5.83
CA ASP A 82 -16.09 8.45 6.98
C ASP A 82 -16.67 7.03 7.06
N TYR A 83 -16.15 6.21 7.95
CA TYR A 83 -16.41 4.76 7.96
C TYR A 83 -17.86 4.40 8.28
N GLU A 84 -18.52 5.16 9.15
CA GLU A 84 -19.92 4.92 9.46
C GLU A 84 -20.78 5.16 8.24
N LYS A 85 -20.55 6.28 7.54
CA LYS A 85 -21.24 6.57 6.28
C LYS A 85 -20.86 5.59 5.18
N MET A 86 -19.58 5.21 5.06
CA MET A 86 -19.14 4.22 4.09
C MET A 86 -19.88 2.90 4.25
N LEU A 87 -19.97 2.37 5.47
CA LEU A 87 -20.65 1.12 5.75
C LEU A 87 -22.17 1.25 5.81
N SER A 88 -22.75 2.40 6.15
CA SER A 88 -24.20 2.54 6.16
C SER A 88 -24.82 2.28 4.78
N SER A 89 -24.15 2.72 3.74
CA SER A 89 -24.65 2.71 2.35
C SER A 89 -24.01 1.64 1.45
N ASN A 90 -23.06 0.84 1.98
CA ASN A 90 -22.36 -0.19 1.20
C ASN A 90 -22.24 -1.50 2.00
N ASP A 91 -22.00 -2.60 1.28
CA ASP A 91 -21.76 -3.91 1.90
C ASP A 91 -20.40 -3.95 2.59
N ALA A 92 -19.42 -3.21 2.05
CA ALA A 92 -18.07 -3.16 2.57
C ALA A 92 -17.44 -1.77 2.41
N ALA A 93 -16.38 -1.51 3.19
CA ALA A 93 -15.57 -0.30 3.12
C ALA A 93 -14.09 -0.65 3.11
N LEU A 94 -13.33 -0.02 2.20
CA LEU A 94 -11.88 -0.07 2.17
C LEU A 94 -11.31 1.03 3.06
N ILE A 95 -10.63 0.63 4.13
CA ILE A 95 -10.05 1.51 5.16
C ILE A 95 -8.54 1.38 5.10
N ILE A 96 -7.81 2.50 5.08
CA ILE A 96 -6.36 2.49 5.03
C ILE A 96 -5.72 3.43 6.05
N GLY A 97 -4.44 3.15 6.34
CA GLY A 97 -3.58 4.01 7.15
C GLY A 97 -4.03 4.11 8.61
N ASP A 98 -3.75 5.24 9.23
CA ASP A 98 -3.93 5.46 10.66
C ASP A 98 -5.37 5.30 11.13
N ASN A 99 -6.31 5.55 10.26
CA ASN A 99 -7.73 5.36 10.52
C ASN A 99 -8.09 3.92 10.91
N THR A 100 -7.27 2.93 10.52
CA THR A 100 -7.49 1.52 10.91
C THR A 100 -7.21 1.26 12.38
N PHE A 101 -6.50 2.13 13.07
CA PHE A 101 -6.17 1.99 14.48
C PHE A 101 -7.35 2.31 15.40
N SER A 102 -8.18 3.28 15.02
CA SER A 102 -9.37 3.72 15.76
C SER A 102 -10.67 3.06 15.27
N PHE A 103 -10.60 2.28 14.17
CA PHE A 103 -11.77 1.68 13.58
C PHE A 103 -12.36 0.56 14.47
N GLU A 104 -13.68 0.64 14.77
CA GLU A 104 -14.41 -0.39 15.53
C GLU A 104 -14.61 -1.65 14.69
N ARG A 105 -14.04 -2.77 15.14
CA ARG A 105 -14.02 -4.05 14.43
C ARG A 105 -15.11 -5.03 14.86
N THR A 106 -15.78 -4.77 15.98
CA THR A 106 -16.77 -5.68 16.55
C THR A 106 -17.95 -5.92 15.62
N GLY A 107 -18.33 -7.18 15.44
CA GLY A 107 -19.46 -7.58 14.59
C GLY A 107 -19.25 -7.46 13.10
N LYS A 108 -18.00 -7.20 12.62
CA LYS A 108 -17.67 -7.06 11.20
C LYS A 108 -16.68 -8.13 10.76
N THR A 109 -16.77 -8.52 9.50
CA THR A 109 -15.77 -9.37 8.86
C THR A 109 -14.66 -8.48 8.33
N ILE A 110 -13.41 -8.78 8.69
CA ILE A 110 -12.23 -7.99 8.31
C ILE A 110 -11.31 -8.83 7.43
N TYR A 111 -10.97 -8.30 6.27
CA TYR A 111 -9.97 -8.85 5.37
C TYR A 111 -8.79 -7.90 5.29
N ASP A 112 -7.59 -8.36 5.65
CA ASP A 112 -6.34 -7.63 5.46
C ASP A 112 -5.86 -7.86 4.03
N LEU A 113 -5.83 -6.82 3.20
CA LEU A 113 -5.56 -6.99 1.78
C LEU A 113 -4.13 -7.47 1.48
N SER A 114 -3.15 -7.13 2.34
CA SER A 114 -1.79 -7.64 2.18
C SER A 114 -1.70 -9.13 2.51
N ARG A 115 -2.45 -9.60 3.50
CA ARG A 115 -2.58 -11.03 3.79
C ARG A 115 -3.26 -11.77 2.63
N GLU A 116 -4.35 -11.22 2.11
CA GLU A 116 -5.07 -11.79 0.96
C GLU A 116 -4.17 -11.86 -0.29
N TRP A 117 -3.36 -10.82 -0.52
CA TRP A 117 -2.34 -10.81 -1.58
C TRP A 117 -1.28 -11.88 -1.37
N PHE A 118 -0.75 -12.00 -0.15
CA PHE A 118 0.25 -13.02 0.18
C PHE A 118 -0.31 -14.44 0.00
N GLN A 119 -1.55 -14.69 0.39
CA GLN A 119 -2.21 -15.98 0.17
C GLN A 119 -2.38 -16.30 -1.32
N LEU A 120 -2.63 -15.29 -2.16
CA LEU A 120 -2.80 -15.46 -3.60
C LEU A 120 -1.46 -15.70 -4.31
N THR A 121 -0.40 -15.00 -3.92
CA THR A 121 0.84 -14.89 -4.72
C THR A 121 2.09 -15.44 -4.04
N GLY A 122 2.07 -15.58 -2.71
CA GLY A 122 3.26 -15.89 -1.90
C GLY A 122 4.28 -14.74 -1.80
N LYS A 123 3.95 -13.53 -2.31
CA LYS A 123 4.89 -12.41 -2.48
C LYS A 123 4.55 -11.23 -1.57
N PRO A 124 5.53 -10.35 -1.25
CA PRO A 124 5.26 -9.06 -0.59
C PRO A 124 4.35 -8.19 -1.46
N PHE A 125 3.59 -7.29 -0.81
CA PHE A 125 2.90 -6.21 -1.50
C PHE A 125 3.63 -4.89 -1.29
N VAL A 126 3.96 -4.18 -2.39
CA VAL A 126 4.59 -2.86 -2.34
C VAL A 126 3.50 -1.80 -2.41
N HIS A 127 3.30 -1.06 -1.32
CA HIS A 127 2.30 -0.02 -1.21
C HIS A 127 2.72 1.27 -1.90
N ALA A 128 3.98 1.67 -1.67
CA ALA A 128 4.55 2.89 -2.23
C ALA A 128 6.02 2.72 -2.59
N LEU A 129 6.44 3.44 -3.63
CA LEU A 129 7.80 3.54 -4.12
C LEU A 129 8.32 4.96 -3.88
N LEU A 130 9.57 5.11 -3.48
CA LEU A 130 10.24 6.39 -3.54
C LEU A 130 10.68 6.65 -4.98
N CYS A 131 10.13 7.70 -5.58
CA CYS A 131 10.34 8.01 -6.98
C CYS A 131 10.87 9.43 -7.18
N VAL A 132 11.68 9.58 -8.22
CA VAL A 132 12.15 10.85 -8.75
C VAL A 132 11.58 11.04 -10.15
N ARG A 133 11.30 12.27 -10.56
CA ARG A 133 10.96 12.55 -11.96
C ARG A 133 12.18 12.35 -12.86
N ASN A 134 11.99 11.69 -13.98
CA ASN A 134 13.05 11.33 -14.92
C ASN A 134 13.95 12.50 -15.38
N LYS A 135 13.43 13.74 -15.39
CA LYS A 135 14.18 14.94 -15.81
C LYS A 135 14.91 15.67 -14.68
N VAL A 136 14.81 15.16 -13.45
CA VAL A 136 15.41 15.76 -12.27
C VAL A 136 16.73 15.03 -11.98
N GLN A 137 17.82 15.79 -11.99
CA GLN A 137 19.10 15.29 -11.52
C GLN A 137 19.07 15.30 -9.98
N VAL A 138 19.20 14.14 -9.38
CA VAL A 138 19.30 13.99 -7.93
C VAL A 138 20.74 13.69 -7.54
N ASP A 139 21.29 14.52 -6.68
CA ASP A 139 22.62 14.29 -6.13
C ASP A 139 22.65 12.95 -5.36
N GLN A 140 23.66 12.13 -5.64
CA GLN A 140 23.88 10.84 -4.95
C GLN A 140 23.98 11.00 -3.42
N ASN A 141 24.42 12.15 -2.92
CA ASN A 141 24.44 12.45 -1.49
C ASN A 141 23.03 12.58 -0.91
N ILE A 142 22.05 13.08 -1.68
CA ILE A 142 20.64 13.10 -1.26
C ILE A 142 20.14 11.67 -1.09
N ILE A 143 20.40 10.78 -2.07
CA ILE A 143 20.00 9.37 -1.98
C ILE A 143 20.64 8.68 -0.78
N LYS A 144 21.96 8.87 -0.57
CA LYS A 144 22.66 8.33 0.60
C LYS A 144 22.06 8.84 1.92
N THR A 145 21.71 10.13 1.98
CA THR A 145 21.10 10.74 3.18
C THR A 145 19.72 10.12 3.45
N ILE A 146 18.91 9.89 2.43
CA ILE A 146 17.58 9.25 2.58
C ILE A 146 17.72 7.82 3.09
N LEU A 147 18.63 7.04 2.51
CA LEU A 147 18.87 5.66 2.96
C LEU A 147 19.39 5.63 4.40
N LYS A 148 20.29 6.53 4.76
CA LYS A 148 20.78 6.69 6.13
C LYS A 148 19.65 7.06 7.09
N SER A 149 18.78 8.01 6.71
CA SER A 149 17.61 8.40 7.52
C SER A 149 16.64 7.23 7.73
N ARG A 150 16.44 6.38 6.71
CA ARG A 150 15.66 5.14 6.88
C ARG A 150 16.30 4.22 7.94
N ASP A 151 17.61 4.01 7.87
CA ASP A 151 18.33 3.11 8.79
C ASP A 151 18.35 3.67 10.21
N GLU A 152 18.52 4.99 10.37
CA GLU A 152 18.40 5.68 11.66
C GLU A 152 16.97 5.60 12.21
N GLY A 153 15.95 5.74 11.36
CA GLY A 153 14.55 5.54 11.72
C GLY A 153 14.26 4.14 12.22
N LEU A 154 14.79 3.12 11.55
CA LEU A 154 14.69 1.71 11.98
C LEU A 154 15.37 1.47 13.34
N ALA A 155 16.53 2.07 13.56
CA ALA A 155 17.23 1.99 14.85
C ALA A 155 16.48 2.74 15.97
N SER A 156 15.63 3.70 15.62
CA SER A 156 14.91 4.59 16.56
C SER A 156 13.43 4.21 16.75
N ILE A 157 12.97 3.04 16.28
CA ILE A 157 11.55 2.63 16.32
C ILE A 157 10.96 2.75 17.74
N GLU A 158 11.69 2.39 18.78
CA GLU A 158 11.22 2.49 20.16
C GLU A 158 10.90 3.93 20.59
N GLN A 159 11.75 4.88 20.18
CA GLN A 159 11.53 6.30 20.47
C GLN A 159 10.38 6.85 19.62
N ILE A 160 10.39 6.58 18.30
CA ILE A 160 9.31 6.99 17.39
C ILE A 160 7.97 6.47 17.89
N SER A 161 7.91 5.20 18.31
CA SER A 161 6.66 4.61 18.82
C SER A 161 6.17 5.27 20.10
N LYS A 162 7.08 5.70 20.98
CA LYS A 162 6.73 6.44 22.19
C LYS A 162 6.13 7.81 21.87
N ASP A 163 6.68 8.48 20.88
CA ASP A 163 6.26 9.83 20.50
C ASP A 163 4.93 9.80 19.71
N GLU A 164 4.78 8.86 18.79
CA GLU A 164 3.63 8.80 17.88
C GLU A 164 2.41 8.06 18.45
N ALA A 165 2.60 7.12 19.38
CA ALA A 165 1.49 6.32 19.92
C ALA A 165 0.33 7.18 20.47
N ARG A 166 0.66 8.29 21.13
CA ARG A 166 -0.34 9.22 21.68
C ARG A 166 -1.15 9.90 20.57
N THR A 167 -0.49 10.36 19.52
CA THR A 167 -1.12 11.01 18.38
C THR A 167 -2.05 10.05 17.64
N LEU A 168 -1.64 8.78 17.52
CA LEU A 168 -2.40 7.72 16.87
C LEU A 168 -3.50 7.10 17.75
N GLY A 169 -3.56 7.44 19.03
CA GLY A 169 -4.52 6.86 19.98
C GLY A 169 -4.34 5.35 20.22
N ILE A 170 -3.09 4.86 20.13
CA ILE A 170 -2.74 3.44 20.33
C ILE A 170 -1.67 3.29 21.42
N THR A 171 -1.38 2.05 21.84
CA THR A 171 -0.28 1.82 22.77
C THR A 171 1.08 1.89 22.04
N LYS A 172 2.14 2.21 22.79
CA LYS A 172 3.52 2.21 22.27
C LYS A 172 3.86 0.86 21.65
N GLU A 173 3.49 -0.24 22.30
CA GLU A 173 3.77 -1.61 21.88
C GLU A 173 3.12 -1.91 20.54
N LYS A 174 1.86 -1.47 20.34
CA LYS A 174 1.14 -1.63 19.07
C LYS A 174 1.79 -0.81 17.95
N CYS A 175 2.25 0.40 18.26
CA CYS A 175 2.98 1.23 17.30
C CYS A 175 4.32 0.59 16.92
N ALA A 176 5.09 0.13 17.90
CA ALA A 176 6.36 -0.53 17.68
C ALA A 176 6.22 -1.86 16.90
N ASP A 177 5.21 -2.68 17.23
CA ASP A 177 4.90 -3.91 16.48
C ASP A 177 4.61 -3.61 15.00
N TYR A 178 3.80 -2.58 14.75
CA TYR A 178 3.47 -2.14 13.39
C TYR A 178 4.72 -1.72 12.61
N LEU A 179 5.51 -0.80 13.16
CA LEU A 179 6.69 -0.25 12.49
C LEU A 179 7.79 -1.31 12.30
N LYS A 180 7.93 -2.25 13.24
CA LYS A 180 9.03 -3.24 13.23
C LYS A 180 8.68 -4.50 12.44
N TYR A 181 7.44 -4.95 12.47
CA TYR A 181 7.07 -6.28 11.96
C TYR A 181 6.02 -6.27 10.86
N LYS A 182 5.22 -5.20 10.69
CA LYS A 182 4.16 -5.16 9.69
C LYS A 182 4.60 -4.41 8.42
N ILE A 183 5.41 -3.38 8.57
CA ILE A 183 5.96 -2.60 7.45
C ILE A 183 7.40 -3.00 7.17
N ARG A 184 7.74 -3.06 5.90
CA ARG A 184 9.10 -3.25 5.38
C ARG A 184 9.49 -2.02 4.58
N TYR A 185 10.74 -1.59 4.74
CA TYR A 185 11.23 -0.31 4.21
C TYR A 185 12.23 -0.47 3.07
N THR A 186 12.52 -1.71 2.69
CA THR A 186 13.47 -2.02 1.61
C THR A 186 12.73 -2.40 0.34
N LEU A 187 13.36 -2.15 -0.81
CA LEU A 187 12.94 -2.64 -2.12
C LEU A 187 13.97 -3.67 -2.61
N GLY A 188 13.94 -4.85 -2.02
CA GLY A 188 14.79 -5.98 -2.40
C GLY A 188 14.18 -6.81 -3.54
N ASN A 189 14.83 -7.93 -3.89
CA ASN A 189 14.36 -8.80 -4.98
C ASN A 189 12.94 -9.32 -4.75
N ALA A 190 12.59 -9.70 -3.52
CA ALA A 190 11.25 -10.21 -3.22
C ALA A 190 10.17 -9.13 -3.43
N GLU A 191 10.42 -7.90 -2.99
CA GLU A 191 9.54 -6.75 -3.18
C GLU A 191 9.39 -6.41 -4.68
N GLN A 192 10.48 -6.43 -5.43
CA GLN A 192 10.45 -6.20 -6.88
C GLN A 192 9.64 -7.27 -7.61
N GLU A 193 9.77 -8.54 -7.23
CA GLU A 193 8.94 -9.63 -7.79
C GLU A 193 7.46 -9.49 -7.43
N GLY A 194 7.15 -9.08 -6.19
CA GLY A 194 5.78 -8.75 -5.80
C GLY A 194 5.19 -7.59 -6.58
N LEU A 195 6.00 -6.56 -6.83
CA LEU A 195 5.61 -5.39 -7.62
C LEU A 195 5.36 -5.74 -9.09
N LYS A 196 6.24 -6.54 -9.71
CA LYS A 196 6.07 -7.05 -11.09
C LYS A 196 4.79 -7.88 -11.21
N GLU A 197 4.50 -8.74 -10.23
CA GLU A 197 3.26 -9.52 -10.19
C GLU A 197 2.03 -8.63 -10.11
N PHE A 198 2.04 -7.63 -9.21
CA PHE A 198 0.97 -6.66 -9.09
C PHE A 198 0.69 -5.93 -10.41
N PHE A 199 1.73 -5.46 -11.09
CA PHE A 199 1.57 -4.83 -12.40
C PHE A 199 1.11 -5.80 -13.48
N SER A 200 1.56 -7.07 -13.43
CA SER A 200 1.12 -8.09 -14.37
C SER A 200 -0.38 -8.36 -14.24
N LEU A 201 -0.88 -8.56 -13.01
CA LEU A 201 -2.30 -8.78 -12.76
C LEU A 201 -3.13 -7.51 -13.02
N ALA A 202 -2.63 -6.33 -12.67
CA ALA A 202 -3.29 -5.06 -13.00
C ALA A 202 -3.44 -4.87 -14.51
N PHE A 203 -2.43 -5.26 -15.31
CA PHE A 203 -2.50 -5.21 -16.77
C PHE A 203 -3.46 -6.26 -17.33
N SER A 204 -3.37 -7.52 -16.90
CA SER A 204 -4.22 -8.60 -17.40
C SER A 204 -5.72 -8.35 -17.17
N HIS A 205 -6.05 -7.63 -16.08
CA HIS A 205 -7.42 -7.22 -15.78
C HIS A 205 -7.81 -5.84 -16.33
N GLY A 206 -6.93 -5.18 -17.09
CA GLY A 206 -7.22 -3.90 -17.73
C GLY A 206 -7.23 -2.69 -16.79
N PHE A 207 -6.62 -2.79 -15.59
CA PHE A 207 -6.54 -1.68 -14.63
C PHE A 207 -5.40 -0.70 -14.93
N ILE A 208 -4.42 -1.12 -15.75
CA ILE A 208 -3.37 -0.28 -16.33
C ILE A 208 -3.24 -0.57 -17.83
N LYS A 209 -2.73 0.39 -18.60
CA LYS A 209 -2.65 0.31 -20.07
C LYS A 209 -1.48 -0.53 -20.58
N SER A 210 -0.42 -0.65 -19.80
CA SER A 210 0.79 -1.39 -20.15
C SER A 210 1.50 -1.86 -18.89
N LYS A 211 2.32 -2.92 -18.99
CA LYS A 211 3.22 -3.34 -17.91
C LYS A 211 4.44 -2.42 -17.89
N PRO A 212 4.68 -1.66 -16.81
CA PRO A 212 5.85 -0.81 -16.72
C PRO A 212 7.11 -1.68 -16.53
N LYS A 213 8.24 -1.22 -17.08
CA LYS A 213 9.55 -1.66 -16.63
C LYS A 213 9.88 -0.95 -15.31
N LEU A 214 10.63 -1.62 -14.46
CA LEU A 214 11.17 -0.98 -13.25
C LEU A 214 12.47 -0.26 -13.65
N ASN A 215 12.41 1.05 -13.78
CA ASN A 215 13.55 1.89 -14.14
C ASN A 215 14.09 2.54 -12.86
N PHE A 216 15.34 2.26 -12.55
CA PHE A 216 15.98 2.76 -11.34
C PHE A 216 16.89 3.96 -11.63
N ILE A 217 17.18 4.75 -10.59
CA ILE A 217 18.19 5.80 -10.69
C ILE A 217 19.56 5.13 -10.87
N GLY A 218 20.28 5.55 -11.92
CA GLY A 218 21.62 5.02 -12.23
C GLY A 218 21.61 3.81 -13.18
N ASP A 219 20.46 3.32 -13.60
CA ASP A 219 20.39 2.42 -14.74
C ASP A 219 20.59 3.26 -16.00
N ASP A 220 21.66 3.01 -16.73
CA ASP A 220 21.88 3.62 -18.05
C ASP A 220 20.75 3.18 -19.00
N ASN A 221 20.04 4.14 -19.56
CA ASN A 221 19.03 3.91 -20.61
C ASN A 221 19.71 3.65 -21.94
#